data_9063e9947b2fd2efe7f486910ff974f7
#
_entry.id   9063e9947b2fd2efe7f486910ff974f7
#
_cell.length_a   1.000
_cell.length_b   1.000
_cell.length_c   1.000
_cell.angle_alpha   90.00
_cell.angle_beta   90.00
_cell.angle_gamma   90.00
#
_symmetry.space_group_name_H-M   'P 1'
#
loop_
_entity.id
_entity.type
_entity.pdbx_description
1 polymer ?
#
loop_
_entity_poly.entity_id
_entity_poly.type
_entity_poly.pdbx_seq_one_letter_code
_entity_poly.pdbx_strand_id
1 'polypeptide(L)'
;MEGQGMPNKDYKIKPVLYKLIKANPRLKHDETVSQIEQIFRRYGFYTTREYPIYKLKDGSERAGRIDLVARKGKFRVAVEYDHHKLIKWKSFQKIIQIKPDVAIAIAGNGEIESNMERALKFKEIMMCRMYVMTLRDKKFKIIFPKYIKQSTATP
;
A
#
# COMPACT_ATOMS: atom_id res chain seq x y z
N MET A 1 3.63 -21.77 -14.54
CA MET A 1 3.32 -21.33 -14.49
C MET A 1 3.28 -20.86 -14.00
N GLU A 2 3.53 -20.84 -13.77
CA GLU A 2 3.27 -20.30 -13.39
C GLU A 2 2.88 -19.56 -13.18
N GLY A 3 3.12 -19.37 -13.09
CA GLY A 3 2.50 -18.68 -12.77
C GLY A 3 1.78 -18.30 -13.00
N GLN A 4 1.73 -18.68 -13.24
CA GLN A 4 0.93 -18.51 -13.58
C GLN A 4 0.01 -18.36 -13.34
N GLY A 5 -0.13 -18.69 -13.40
CA GLY A 5 -1.45 -18.68 -13.18
C GLY A 5 -1.89 -17.69 -12.26
N MET A 6 -1.10 -17.21 -11.65
CA MET A 6 -1.46 -16.32 -10.77
C MET A 6 -1.86 -15.11 -11.42
N PRO A 7 -3.03 -14.67 -11.28
CA PRO A 7 -3.43 -13.43 -11.83
C PRO A 7 -2.76 -12.36 -11.04
N ASN A 8 -1.50 -12.32 -11.14
CA ASN A 8 -0.75 -11.32 -10.47
C ASN A 8 -0.85 -10.04 -11.26
N LYS A 9 -1.67 -9.11 -10.77
CA LYS A 9 -1.88 -7.84 -11.45
C LYS A 9 -0.87 -6.78 -11.05
N ASP A 10 0.22 -7.18 -10.42
CA ASP A 10 1.24 -6.22 -10.00
C ASP A 10 1.91 -5.53 -11.18
N TYR A 11 1.82 -6.11 -12.38
CA TYR A 11 2.33 -5.43 -13.57
C TYR A 11 1.65 -4.08 -13.76
N LYS A 12 0.46 -3.89 -13.21
CA LYS A 12 -0.25 -2.63 -13.32
C LYS A 12 0.38 -1.53 -12.49
N ILE A 13 1.08 -1.88 -11.42
CA ILE A 13 1.68 -0.88 -10.55
C ILE A 13 3.21 -0.85 -10.61
N LYS A 14 3.84 -1.79 -11.29
CA LYS A 14 5.30 -1.79 -11.35
C LYS A 14 5.89 -0.46 -11.78
N PRO A 15 5.45 0.15 -12.89
CA PRO A 15 6.01 1.43 -13.26
C PRO A 15 5.70 2.52 -12.24
N VAL A 16 4.57 2.41 -11.55
CA VAL A 16 4.23 3.36 -10.50
C VAL A 16 5.22 3.27 -9.35
N LEU A 17 5.57 2.04 -8.94
CA LEU A 17 6.50 1.83 -7.82
C LEU A 17 7.84 2.52 -8.08
N TYR A 18 8.37 2.39 -9.28
CA TYR A 18 9.65 3.00 -9.62
C TYR A 18 9.59 4.51 -9.67
N LYS A 19 8.41 5.09 -9.88
CA LYS A 19 8.24 6.51 -9.80
C LYS A 19 8.04 6.97 -8.37
N LEU A 20 7.31 6.18 -7.58
CA LEU A 20 7.03 6.52 -6.18
C LEU A 20 8.30 6.65 -5.35
N ILE A 21 9.28 5.79 -5.56
CA ILE A 21 10.52 5.86 -4.78
C ILE A 21 11.30 7.14 -5.04
N LYS A 22 10.94 7.88 -6.09
CA LYS A 22 11.58 9.16 -6.39
C LYS A 22 10.82 10.35 -5.82
N ALA A 23 9.72 10.10 -5.11
CA ALA A 23 8.97 11.19 -4.50
C ALA A 23 9.82 11.88 -3.45
N ASN A 24 9.56 13.17 -3.25
CA ASN A 24 10.38 13.99 -2.39
C ASN A 24 9.95 13.89 -0.93
N PRO A 25 10.78 13.30 -0.04
CA PRO A 25 10.42 13.14 1.37
C PRO A 25 10.57 14.42 2.18
N ARG A 26 11.11 15.49 1.58
CA ARG A 26 11.30 16.76 2.29
C ARG A 26 10.05 17.63 2.26
N LEU A 27 9.08 17.28 1.45
CA LEU A 27 7.83 18.01 1.38
C LEU A 27 6.99 17.70 2.62
N LYS A 28 6.01 18.56 2.88
CA LYS A 28 5.05 18.29 3.94
C LYS A 28 4.23 17.06 3.58
N HIS A 29 3.63 16.44 4.59
CA HIS A 29 2.85 15.21 4.41
C HIS A 29 1.87 15.32 3.23
N ASP A 30 1.02 16.32 3.25
CA ASP A 30 -0.01 16.44 2.21
C ASP A 30 0.57 16.69 0.83
N GLU A 31 1.68 17.39 0.77
CA GLU A 31 2.35 17.65 -0.51
C GLU A 31 2.93 16.37 -1.10
N THR A 32 3.52 15.53 -0.23
CA THR A 32 4.05 14.25 -0.68
C THR A 32 2.92 13.34 -1.14
N VAL A 33 1.83 13.29 -0.38
CA VAL A 33 0.67 12.47 -0.78
C VAL A 33 0.09 12.98 -2.10
N SER A 34 0.06 14.29 -2.31
CA SER A 34 -0.38 14.85 -3.58
C SER A 34 0.53 14.43 -4.72
N GLN A 35 1.82 14.40 -4.49
CA GLN A 35 2.78 13.94 -5.48
C GLN A 35 2.56 12.46 -5.81
N ILE A 36 2.32 11.65 -4.79
CA ILE A 36 2.01 10.23 -4.95
C ILE A 36 0.74 10.07 -5.78
N GLU A 37 -0.28 10.85 -5.47
CA GLU A 37 -1.54 10.81 -6.21
C GLU A 37 -1.33 11.13 -7.69
N GLN A 38 -0.55 12.17 -7.98
CA GLN A 38 -0.28 12.54 -9.37
C GLN A 38 0.42 11.43 -10.14
N ILE A 39 1.31 10.72 -9.46
CA ILE A 39 1.99 9.59 -10.09
C ILE A 39 1.00 8.52 -10.47
N PHE A 40 0.09 8.14 -9.55
CA PHE A 40 -0.93 7.16 -9.88
C PHE A 40 -1.81 7.61 -11.03
N ARG A 41 -2.22 8.87 -11.03
CA ARG A 41 -3.07 9.40 -12.09
C ARG A 41 -2.41 9.34 -13.46
N ARG A 42 -1.12 9.59 -13.52
CA ARG A 42 -0.38 9.51 -14.79
C ARG A 42 -0.41 8.12 -15.38
N TYR A 43 -0.56 7.11 -14.55
CA TYR A 43 -0.63 5.73 -15.02
C TYR A 43 -2.05 5.22 -15.11
N GLY A 44 -3.02 6.12 -15.13
CA GLY A 44 -4.40 5.77 -15.43
C GLY A 44 -5.25 5.34 -14.26
N PHE A 45 -4.81 5.61 -13.04
CA PHE A 45 -5.59 5.26 -11.86
C PHE A 45 -6.54 6.38 -11.47
N TYR A 46 -7.72 6.02 -11.00
CA TYR A 46 -8.60 6.93 -10.30
C TYR A 46 -8.17 6.95 -8.85
N THR A 47 -8.19 8.11 -8.22
CA THR A 47 -7.66 8.25 -6.86
C THR A 47 -8.69 8.87 -5.93
N THR A 48 -8.68 8.42 -4.67
CA THR A 48 -9.49 9.00 -3.61
C THR A 48 -8.57 9.29 -2.43
N ARG A 49 -8.50 10.56 -2.06
CA ARG A 49 -7.72 11.00 -0.90
C ARG A 49 -8.53 10.82 0.37
N GLU A 50 -7.83 10.54 1.46
CA GLU A 50 -8.45 10.42 2.78
C GLU A 50 -9.66 9.49 2.77
N TYR A 51 -9.45 8.31 2.24
CA TYR A 51 -10.48 7.29 2.08
C TYR A 51 -10.94 6.81 3.46
N PRO A 52 -12.24 6.94 3.80
CA PRO A 52 -12.70 6.62 5.14
C PRO A 52 -12.79 5.13 5.41
N ILE A 53 -12.46 4.76 6.65
CA ILE A 53 -12.61 3.39 7.15
C ILE A 53 -13.64 3.44 8.26
N TYR A 54 -14.58 2.51 8.24
CA TYR A 54 -15.61 2.42 9.27
C TYR A 54 -15.42 1.17 10.09
N LYS A 55 -15.90 1.21 11.34
CA LYS A 55 -15.87 0.03 12.19
C LYS A 55 -16.80 -1.00 11.60
N LEU A 56 -16.35 -2.24 11.57
CA LEU A 56 -17.10 -3.29 10.91
C LEU A 56 -18.40 -3.63 11.59
N LYS A 57 -18.44 -3.52 12.91
CA LYS A 57 -19.60 -4.02 13.65
C LYS A 57 -20.88 -3.26 13.38
N ASP A 58 -20.82 -1.96 13.36
CA ASP A 58 -22.02 -1.19 13.13
C ASP A 58 -21.94 -0.30 11.92
N GLY A 59 -20.75 -0.11 11.36
CA GLY A 59 -20.57 0.69 10.17
C GLY A 59 -20.88 2.17 10.36
N SER A 60 -21.14 2.57 11.58
CA SER A 60 -21.58 3.93 11.81
C SER A 60 -20.47 4.85 12.30
N GLU A 61 -19.40 4.29 12.84
CA GLU A 61 -18.34 5.10 13.39
C GLU A 61 -17.08 4.99 12.55
N ARG A 62 -16.53 6.14 12.16
CA ARG A 62 -15.32 6.16 11.37
C ARG A 62 -14.14 5.70 12.22
N ALA A 63 -13.41 4.71 11.72
CA ALA A 63 -12.24 4.18 12.42
C ALA A 63 -10.94 4.86 11.96
N GLY A 64 -10.99 5.66 10.90
CA GLY A 64 -9.81 6.35 10.41
C GLY A 64 -9.94 6.66 8.92
N ARG A 65 -8.83 7.09 8.34
CA ARG A 65 -8.77 7.37 6.91
C ARG A 65 -7.47 6.83 6.36
N ILE A 66 -7.51 6.37 5.12
CA ILE A 66 -6.32 5.98 4.39
C ILE A 66 -5.91 7.17 3.52
N ASP A 67 -4.62 7.48 3.50
CA ASP A 67 -4.12 8.63 2.75
C ASP A 67 -4.55 8.62 1.30
N LEU A 68 -4.50 7.48 0.66
CA LEU A 68 -4.85 7.38 -0.75
C LEU A 68 -5.30 5.98 -1.11
N VAL A 69 -6.39 5.88 -1.85
CA VAL A 69 -6.78 4.62 -2.49
C VAL A 69 -6.79 4.89 -3.99
N ALA A 70 -6.05 4.11 -4.74
CA ALA A 70 -5.97 4.23 -6.19
C ALA A 70 -6.62 3.00 -6.82
N ARG A 71 -7.38 3.23 -7.88
CA ARG A 71 -8.16 2.17 -8.49
C ARG A 71 -8.03 2.21 -10.00
N LYS A 72 -7.87 1.05 -10.59
CA LYS A 72 -7.86 0.92 -12.04
C LYS A 72 -8.75 -0.27 -12.38
N GLY A 73 -9.96 0.02 -12.85
CA GLY A 73 -10.99 -1.00 -12.95
C GLY A 73 -11.32 -1.53 -11.57
N LYS A 74 -11.24 -2.84 -11.40
CA LYS A 74 -11.46 -3.48 -10.10
C LYS A 74 -10.20 -3.62 -9.26
N PHE A 75 -9.06 -3.29 -9.84
CA PHE A 75 -7.78 -3.39 -9.14
C PHE A 75 -7.63 -2.20 -8.20
N ARG A 76 -7.49 -2.49 -6.90
CA ARG A 76 -7.42 -1.46 -5.86
C ARG A 76 -6.08 -1.49 -5.14
N VAL A 77 -5.51 -0.32 -4.94
CA VAL A 77 -4.24 -0.14 -4.22
C VAL A 77 -4.50 0.81 -3.07
N ALA A 78 -4.13 0.41 -1.84
CA ALA A 78 -4.22 1.27 -0.67
C ALA A 78 -2.84 1.78 -0.32
N VAL A 79 -2.70 3.07 -0.08
CA VAL A 79 -1.41 3.70 0.20
C VAL A 79 -1.48 4.50 1.49
N GLU A 80 -0.51 4.27 2.39
CA GLU A 80 -0.31 5.08 3.58
C GLU A 80 1.09 5.66 3.53
N TYR A 81 1.20 6.94 3.82
CA TYR A 81 2.47 7.64 3.86
C TYR A 81 2.72 8.21 5.24
N ASP A 82 3.80 7.81 5.87
CA ASP A 82 4.24 8.38 7.14
C ASP A 82 5.54 9.15 6.89
N HIS A 83 5.52 10.42 7.30
CA HIS A 83 6.65 11.32 7.06
C HIS A 83 7.87 10.97 7.92
N HIS A 84 7.68 10.12 8.90
CA HIS A 84 8.70 9.80 9.90
C HIS A 84 9.61 8.65 9.47
N LYS A 85 10.46 8.22 10.40
CA LYS A 85 11.40 7.12 10.14
C LYS A 85 10.71 5.77 10.11
N LEU A 86 9.67 5.62 10.90
CA LEU A 86 8.97 4.34 10.99
C LEU A 86 7.52 4.49 10.57
N ILE A 87 7.03 3.52 9.82
CA ILE A 87 5.62 3.44 9.47
C ILE A 87 4.86 3.05 10.74
N LYS A 88 3.79 3.77 11.03
CA LYS A 88 3.01 3.54 12.23
C LYS A 88 2.26 2.22 12.15
N TRP A 89 2.09 1.56 13.30
CA TRP A 89 1.29 0.35 13.37
C TRP A 89 -0.10 0.58 12.81
N LYS A 90 -0.67 1.72 13.13
CA LYS A 90 -2.01 2.08 12.68
C LYS A 90 -2.09 2.18 11.16
N SER A 91 -1.01 2.64 10.52
CA SER A 91 -0.98 2.72 9.06
C SER A 91 -1.07 1.33 8.43
N PHE A 92 -0.32 0.37 8.98
CA PHE A 92 -0.40 -1.00 8.50
C PHE A 92 -1.81 -1.57 8.69
N GLN A 93 -2.39 -1.35 9.87
CA GLN A 93 -3.72 -1.85 10.17
C GLN A 93 -4.77 -1.31 9.20
N LYS A 94 -4.69 -0.02 8.89
CA LYS A 94 -5.66 0.62 8.02
C LYS A 94 -5.63 0.04 6.60
N ILE A 95 -4.45 -0.10 6.02
CA ILE A 95 -4.37 -0.59 4.64
C ILE A 95 -4.71 -2.06 4.52
N ILE A 96 -4.51 -2.83 5.59
CA ILE A 96 -4.90 -4.24 5.61
C ILE A 96 -6.41 -4.36 5.75
N GLN A 97 -7.01 -3.50 6.53
CA GLN A 97 -8.43 -3.59 6.87
C GLN A 97 -9.36 -3.49 5.67
N ILE A 98 -9.03 -2.67 4.68
CA ILE A 98 -9.91 -2.52 3.52
C ILE A 98 -9.71 -3.59 2.48
N LYS A 99 -8.79 -4.52 2.72
CA LYS A 99 -8.53 -5.65 1.83
C LYS A 99 -8.31 -5.25 0.37
N PRO A 100 -7.31 -4.42 0.11
CA PRO A 100 -7.01 -4.03 -1.27
C PRO A 100 -6.36 -5.19 -2.01
N ASP A 101 -6.20 -5.04 -3.32
CA ASP A 101 -5.42 -6.01 -4.08
C ASP A 101 -3.94 -5.91 -3.77
N VAL A 102 -3.48 -4.69 -3.51
CA VAL A 102 -2.09 -4.42 -3.13
C VAL A 102 -2.09 -3.29 -2.11
N ALA A 103 -1.24 -3.42 -1.10
CA ALA A 103 -1.02 -2.37 -0.11
C ALA A 103 0.37 -1.78 -0.31
N ILE A 104 0.50 -0.48 -0.12
CA ILE A 104 1.79 0.21 -0.17
C ILE A 104 1.92 1.05 1.09
N ALA A 105 2.93 0.74 1.91
CA ALA A 105 3.22 1.48 3.13
C ALA A 105 4.54 2.20 2.94
N ILE A 106 4.54 3.51 3.09
CA ILE A 106 5.69 4.36 2.75
C ILE A 106 6.15 5.14 3.96
N ALA A 107 7.46 5.08 4.25
CA ALA A 107 8.09 5.96 5.23
C ALA A 107 8.94 6.98 4.48
N GLY A 108 8.77 8.24 4.81
CA GLY A 108 9.52 9.30 4.13
C GLY A 108 11.00 9.32 4.51
N ASN A 109 11.30 9.11 5.77
CA ASN A 109 12.65 9.33 6.29
C ASN A 109 13.30 8.15 6.99
N GLY A 110 12.83 6.94 6.72
CA GLY A 110 13.33 5.75 7.39
C GLY A 110 14.22 4.90 6.53
N GLU A 111 14.66 3.80 7.13
CA GLU A 111 15.43 2.78 6.44
C GLU A 111 14.52 1.61 6.12
N ILE A 112 14.83 0.92 5.05
CA ILE A 112 13.97 -0.16 4.59
C ILE A 112 13.97 -1.35 5.57
N GLU A 113 15.10 -1.66 6.17
CA GLU A 113 15.21 -2.82 7.05
C GLU A 113 14.31 -2.72 8.27
N SER A 114 14.34 -1.59 8.97
CA SER A 114 13.52 -1.43 10.17
C SER A 114 12.03 -1.40 9.84
N ASN A 115 11.67 -0.83 8.71
CA ASN A 115 10.28 -0.80 8.30
C ASN A 115 9.79 -2.17 7.83
N MET A 116 10.65 -2.95 7.18
CA MET A 116 10.32 -4.32 6.82
C MET A 116 10.11 -5.18 8.06
N GLU A 117 10.94 -5.01 9.07
CA GLU A 117 10.80 -5.76 10.31
C GLU A 117 9.44 -5.50 10.96
N ARG A 118 9.00 -4.24 10.95
CA ARG A 118 7.69 -3.88 11.48
C ARG A 118 6.57 -4.49 10.63
N ALA A 119 6.69 -4.37 9.33
CA ALA A 119 5.65 -4.86 8.42
C ALA A 119 5.48 -6.38 8.48
N LEU A 120 6.57 -7.10 8.68
CA LEU A 120 6.52 -8.56 8.76
C LEU A 120 5.65 -9.07 9.90
N LYS A 121 5.42 -8.25 10.93
CA LYS A 121 4.55 -8.65 12.04
C LYS A 121 3.09 -8.75 11.62
N PHE A 122 2.75 -8.19 10.47
CA PHE A 122 1.37 -8.26 9.97
C PHE A 122 1.18 -9.37 8.93
N LYS A 123 2.24 -10.12 8.64
CA LYS A 123 2.20 -11.11 7.55
C LYS A 123 1.07 -12.12 7.69
N GLU A 124 0.77 -12.53 8.92
CA GLU A 124 -0.23 -13.57 9.13
C GLU A 124 -1.66 -13.09 8.94
N ILE A 125 -1.89 -11.80 9.04
CA ILE A 125 -3.24 -11.26 8.87
C ILE A 125 -3.43 -10.58 7.53
N MET A 126 -2.37 -10.48 6.74
CA MET A 126 -2.48 -9.87 5.42
C MET A 126 -3.19 -10.81 4.45
N MET A 127 -4.07 -10.24 3.65
CA MET A 127 -4.77 -10.98 2.59
C MET A 127 -4.25 -10.59 1.22
N CYS A 128 -3.32 -9.67 1.16
CA CYS A 128 -2.78 -9.16 -0.10
C CYS A 128 -1.28 -8.92 0.04
N ARG A 129 -0.61 -8.70 -1.08
CA ARG A 129 0.80 -8.32 -1.06
C ARG A 129 0.93 -6.90 -0.55
N MET A 130 2.01 -6.64 0.16
CA MET A 130 2.33 -5.31 0.64
C MET A 130 3.72 -4.90 0.18
N TYR A 131 3.81 -3.74 -0.44
CA TYR A 131 5.08 -3.12 -0.74
C TYR A 131 5.42 -2.15 0.39
N VAL A 132 6.61 -2.31 0.95
CA VAL A 132 7.13 -1.40 1.96
C VAL A 132 8.18 -0.54 1.27
N MET A 133 8.04 0.77 1.39
CA MET A 133 8.86 1.70 0.63
C MET A 133 9.44 2.75 1.54
N THR A 134 10.71 3.12 1.31
CA THR A 134 11.34 4.20 2.05
C THR A 134 11.90 5.19 1.05
N LEU A 135 11.45 6.44 1.14
CA LEU A 135 11.78 7.45 0.13
C LEU A 135 13.19 8.02 0.28
N ARG A 136 13.67 8.08 1.52
CA ARG A 136 14.98 8.64 1.76
C ARG A 136 16.10 7.83 1.11
N ASP A 137 16.03 6.50 1.23
CA ASP A 137 17.04 5.62 0.65
C ASP A 137 16.58 5.03 -0.70
N LYS A 138 15.39 5.42 -1.16
CA LYS A 138 14.85 5.04 -2.46
C LYS A 138 14.82 3.52 -2.66
N LYS A 139 14.26 2.83 -1.69
CA LYS A 139 14.16 1.38 -1.72
C LYS A 139 12.74 0.91 -1.49
N PHE A 140 12.40 -0.24 -2.04
CA PHE A 140 11.15 -0.91 -1.67
C PHE A 140 11.36 -2.41 -1.70
N LYS A 141 10.56 -3.10 -0.89
CA LYS A 141 10.54 -4.55 -0.84
C LYS A 141 9.10 -5.02 -0.72
N ILE A 142 8.86 -6.25 -1.12
CA ILE A 142 7.52 -6.80 -1.09
C ILE A 142 7.41 -7.87 0.00
N ILE A 143 6.25 -7.90 0.66
CA ILE A 143 5.91 -8.96 1.60
C ILE A 143 4.71 -9.68 1.02
N PHE A 144 4.83 -11.01 0.89
CA PHE A 144 3.72 -11.84 0.44
C PHE A 144 2.93 -12.31 1.66
N PRO A 145 1.62 -12.41 1.57
CA PRO A 145 0.83 -12.92 2.68
C PRO A 145 1.21 -14.36 2.98
N LYS A 146 1.10 -14.76 4.25
CA LYS A 146 1.45 -16.10 4.64
C LYS A 146 0.58 -17.13 3.93
N TYR A 147 -0.70 -16.82 3.81
CA TYR A 147 -1.62 -17.68 3.10
C TYR A 147 -2.04 -17.03 1.81
N ILE A 148 -1.58 -17.61 0.70
CA ILE A 148 -2.06 -17.19 -0.59
C ILE A 148 -3.30 -18.00 -0.83
N LYS A 149 -4.37 -17.36 -1.26
CA LYS A 149 -5.59 -18.09 -1.51
C LYS A 149 -5.45 -19.00 -2.70
N GLN A 150 -5.02 -20.19 -2.42
CA GLN A 150 -4.89 -21.18 -3.46
C GLN A 150 -6.22 -21.52 -4.05
N SER A 151 -7.21 -21.44 -3.21
CA SER A 151 -8.54 -21.74 -3.66
C SER A 151 -8.92 -20.91 -4.82
N THR A 152 -8.36 -19.77 -4.95
CA THR A 152 -8.70 -18.95 -6.07
C THR A 152 -8.18 -19.56 -7.34
N ALA A 153 -7.23 -20.42 -7.19
CA ALA A 153 -6.69 -21.01 -8.35
C ALA A 153 -7.38 -22.26 -8.66
N THR A 154 -8.14 -22.75 -7.80
CA THR A 154 -8.68 -23.92 -8.13
C THR A 154 -9.84 -23.82 -8.75
N PRO A 155 -10.00 -24.26 -9.42
CA PRO A 155 -11.08 -24.52 -10.05
C PRO A 155 -11.34 -25.46 -10.34
#